data_a318cea53697d89403dd1cd533cac275
#
_entry.id   a318cea53697d89403dd1cd533cac275
#
_cell.length_a   1.000
_cell.length_b   1.000
_cell.length_c   1.000
_cell.angle_alpha   90.00
_cell.angle_beta   90.00
_cell.angle_gamma   90.00
#
_symmetry.space_group_name_H-M   'P 1'
#
loop_
_entity.id
_entity.type
_entity.pdbx_description
1 polymer ?
#
loop_
_entity_poly.entity_id
_entity_poly.type
_entity_poly.pdbx_seq_one_letter_code
_entity_poly.pdbx_strand_id
1 'polypeptide(L)'
;MTPAEAWVDEVTRTTQPERVVWCDGTEAENQRLVEGMVADGTLTRLHAQQAPGCTLHRSHPSDVARTEHLTFIASRTKEDAGPTNNWMSPQEARARVYPLFQGAMKGRTMYVVPYVMGPLGSPFSKVGIEVTDSAYVVANMRIMTRMGKAALDQLGSGEEFVPGLHSLGDLSPERRFIVHLPEERTIWRDRKSTRLNSSHIQKSRMPSSA
;
A
#
# COMPACT_ATOMS: atom_id res chain seq x y z
N MET A 1 -19.22 10.41 -9.42
CA MET A 1 -18.03 9.54 -9.25
C MET A 1 -16.82 10.44 -9.21
N THR A 2 -16.10 10.47 -8.11
CA THR A 2 -14.87 11.22 -7.94
C THR A 2 -13.71 10.51 -8.69
N PRO A 3 -12.59 11.21 -8.99
CA PRO A 3 -11.41 10.57 -9.58
C PRO A 3 -10.90 9.38 -8.76
N ALA A 4 -10.96 9.49 -7.44
CA ALA A 4 -10.59 8.42 -6.52
C ALA A 4 -11.49 7.18 -6.66
N GLU A 5 -12.80 7.38 -6.72
CA GLU A 5 -13.76 6.29 -6.93
C GLU A 5 -13.57 5.64 -8.31
N ALA A 6 -13.34 6.44 -9.36
CA ALA A 6 -13.10 5.93 -10.70
C ALA A 6 -11.83 5.05 -10.77
N TRP A 7 -10.76 5.48 -10.09
CA TRP A 7 -9.53 4.69 -10.00
C TRP A 7 -9.74 3.39 -9.20
N VAL A 8 -10.45 3.44 -8.07
CA VAL A 8 -10.78 2.25 -7.28
C VAL A 8 -11.63 1.26 -8.09
N ASP A 9 -12.56 1.74 -8.89
CA ASP A 9 -13.36 0.90 -9.80
C ASP A 9 -12.50 0.24 -10.88
N GLU A 10 -11.51 0.94 -11.44
CA GLU A 10 -10.56 0.36 -12.39
C GLU A 10 -9.73 -0.75 -11.74
N VAL A 11 -9.20 -0.50 -10.54
CA VAL A 11 -8.45 -1.50 -9.77
C VAL A 11 -9.34 -2.70 -9.42
N THR A 12 -10.59 -2.47 -9.03
CA THR A 12 -11.56 -3.53 -8.73
C THR A 12 -11.80 -4.43 -9.93
N ARG A 13 -11.98 -3.85 -11.12
CA ARG A 13 -12.15 -4.63 -12.36
C ARG A 13 -10.91 -5.46 -12.69
N THR A 14 -9.73 -4.93 -12.43
CA THR A 14 -8.46 -5.62 -12.69
C THR A 14 -8.22 -6.74 -11.68
N THR A 15 -8.34 -6.45 -10.39
CA THR A 15 -7.96 -7.38 -9.32
C THR A 15 -9.05 -8.39 -8.94
N GLN A 16 -10.31 -8.10 -9.29
CA GLN A 16 -11.49 -8.96 -9.10
C GLN A 16 -11.67 -9.45 -7.64
N PRO A 17 -11.73 -8.57 -6.66
CA PRO A 17 -11.95 -8.95 -5.27
C PRO A 17 -13.38 -9.47 -5.06
N GLU A 18 -13.57 -10.27 -4.01
CA GLU A 18 -14.91 -10.71 -3.58
C GLU A 18 -15.70 -9.55 -2.97
N ARG A 19 -15.01 -8.63 -2.28
CA ARG A 19 -15.61 -7.50 -1.58
C ARG A 19 -14.66 -6.30 -1.57
N VAL A 20 -15.23 -5.11 -1.67
CA VAL A 20 -14.52 -3.83 -1.52
C VAL A 20 -14.94 -3.16 -0.22
N VAL A 21 -13.99 -2.74 0.59
CA VAL A 21 -14.22 -2.08 1.87
C VAL A 21 -13.41 -0.79 1.92
N TRP A 22 -14.11 0.34 2.01
CA TRP A 22 -13.49 1.63 2.29
C TRP A 22 -13.21 1.73 3.80
N CYS A 23 -11.95 1.91 4.15
CA CYS A 23 -11.52 2.02 5.53
C CYS A 23 -11.87 3.40 6.10
N ASP A 24 -12.52 3.39 7.26
CA ASP A 24 -12.94 4.61 7.95
C ASP A 24 -11.92 5.13 8.98
N GLY A 25 -10.93 4.32 9.34
CA GLY A 25 -9.87 4.64 10.29
C GLY A 25 -10.31 4.62 11.76
N THR A 26 -11.52 4.13 12.07
CA THR A 26 -12.05 4.09 13.44
C THR A 26 -11.39 2.99 14.29
N GLU A 27 -11.48 3.13 15.61
CA GLU A 27 -11.03 2.08 16.52
C GLU A 27 -11.86 0.79 16.38
N ALA A 28 -13.16 0.93 16.11
CA ALA A 28 -14.03 -0.22 15.86
C ALA A 28 -13.63 -1.01 14.62
N GLU A 29 -13.20 -0.33 13.55
CA GLU A 29 -12.62 -0.98 12.37
C GLU A 29 -11.32 -1.71 12.73
N ASN A 30 -10.41 -1.05 13.45
CA ASN A 30 -9.15 -1.64 13.88
C ASN A 30 -9.36 -2.91 14.71
N GLN A 31 -10.29 -2.88 15.65
CA GLN A 31 -10.63 -4.04 16.49
C GLN A 31 -11.13 -5.21 15.63
N ARG A 32 -12.05 -4.96 14.69
CA ARG A 32 -12.53 -5.99 13.77
C ARG A 32 -11.41 -6.60 12.92
N LEU A 33 -10.50 -5.77 12.41
CA LEU A 33 -9.36 -6.24 11.62
C LEU A 33 -8.40 -7.08 12.47
N VAL A 34 -8.06 -6.62 13.67
CA VAL A 34 -7.18 -7.35 14.60
C VAL A 34 -7.81 -8.67 15.02
N GLU A 35 -9.10 -8.68 15.36
CA GLU A 35 -9.81 -9.91 15.73
C GLU A 35 -9.87 -10.91 14.57
N GLY A 36 -10.14 -10.43 13.37
CA GLY A 36 -10.10 -11.26 12.15
C GLY A 36 -8.72 -11.88 11.93
N MET A 37 -7.66 -11.08 12.04
CA MET A 37 -6.28 -11.55 11.90
C MET A 37 -5.83 -12.50 13.04
N VAL A 38 -6.39 -12.37 14.22
CA VAL A 38 -6.16 -13.33 15.31
C VAL A 38 -6.89 -14.64 15.02
N ALA A 39 -8.12 -14.56 14.52
CA ALA A 39 -8.93 -15.75 14.20
C ALA A 39 -8.33 -16.58 13.05
N ASP A 40 -7.73 -15.94 12.05
CA ASP A 40 -7.08 -16.62 10.90
C ASP A 40 -5.61 -16.97 11.15
N GLY A 41 -5.06 -16.63 12.33
CA GLY A 41 -3.68 -16.92 12.72
C GLY A 41 -2.62 -15.96 12.15
N THR A 42 -3.01 -14.90 11.45
CA THR A 42 -2.10 -13.85 10.98
C THR A 42 -1.45 -13.12 12.16
N LEU A 43 -2.20 -12.91 13.24
CA LEU A 43 -1.73 -12.33 14.49
C LEU A 43 -1.87 -13.33 15.64
N THR A 44 -0.94 -13.26 16.59
CA THR A 44 -1.01 -13.97 17.86
C THR A 44 -1.10 -12.95 18.99
N ARG A 45 -2.11 -13.07 19.87
CA ARG A 45 -2.18 -12.22 21.07
C ARG A 45 -1.06 -12.57 22.03
N LEU A 46 -0.38 -11.56 22.54
CA LEU A 46 0.63 -11.74 23.57
C LEU A 46 -0.02 -11.83 24.97
N HIS A 47 0.79 -12.25 25.95
CA HIS A 47 0.33 -12.44 27.32
C HIS A 47 -0.18 -11.13 27.92
N ALA A 48 -1.45 -11.09 28.32
CA ALA A 48 -2.14 -9.87 28.71
C ALA A 48 -1.53 -9.12 29.90
N GLN A 49 -0.87 -9.83 30.82
CA GLN A 49 -0.21 -9.21 31.99
C GLN A 49 1.15 -8.60 31.63
N GLN A 50 1.87 -9.17 30.67
CA GLN A 50 3.22 -8.72 30.28
C GLN A 50 3.20 -7.73 29.11
N ALA A 51 2.25 -7.89 28.22
CA ALA A 51 2.12 -7.10 27.00
C ALA A 51 0.64 -6.84 26.69
N PRO A 52 -0.05 -6.03 27.50
CA PRO A 52 -1.49 -5.79 27.35
C PRO A 52 -1.78 -5.15 25.98
N GLY A 53 -2.75 -5.70 25.27
CA GLY A 53 -3.17 -5.20 23.95
C GLY A 53 -2.18 -5.45 22.80
N CYS A 54 -1.04 -6.08 23.06
CA CYS A 54 -0.06 -6.37 22.03
C CYS A 54 -0.36 -7.64 21.25
N THR A 55 -0.01 -7.62 19.99
CA THR A 55 -0.07 -8.77 19.08
C THR A 55 1.28 -8.99 18.41
N LEU A 56 1.58 -10.25 18.08
CA LEU A 56 2.77 -10.65 17.34
C LEU A 56 2.36 -11.10 15.94
N HIS A 57 3.02 -10.56 14.94
CA HIS A 57 2.99 -11.10 13.58
C HIS A 57 4.33 -11.74 13.23
N ARG A 58 4.28 -12.93 12.63
CA ARG A 58 5.45 -13.59 12.05
C ARG A 58 5.26 -13.69 10.55
N SER A 59 6.05 -12.93 9.81
CA SER A 59 6.06 -13.04 8.36
C SER A 59 6.75 -14.33 7.89
N HIS A 60 6.46 -14.71 6.65
CA HIS A 60 7.15 -15.84 6.02
C HIS A 60 8.67 -15.58 5.95
N PRO A 61 9.55 -16.59 6.10
CA PRO A 61 11.00 -16.41 6.02
C PRO A 61 11.50 -15.74 4.73
N SER A 62 10.77 -15.87 3.62
CA SER A 62 11.08 -15.19 2.37
C SER A 62 10.63 -13.73 2.34
N ASP A 63 9.93 -13.25 3.35
CA ASP A 63 9.53 -11.85 3.48
C ASP A 63 10.67 -11.05 4.09
N VAL A 64 11.64 -10.73 3.26
CA VAL A 64 12.81 -9.96 3.65
C VAL A 64 12.53 -8.46 3.62
N ALA A 65 13.10 -7.73 4.56
CA ALA A 65 12.91 -6.29 4.69
C ALA A 65 13.47 -5.47 3.51
N ARG A 66 14.38 -6.05 2.74
CA ARG A 66 15.04 -5.41 1.61
C ARG A 66 14.85 -6.22 0.35
N THR A 67 14.16 -5.62 -0.61
CA THR A 67 13.93 -6.17 -1.96
C THR A 67 14.47 -5.21 -3.01
N GLU A 68 15.67 -4.68 -2.78
CA GLU A 68 16.28 -3.65 -3.63
C GLU A 68 16.36 -4.09 -5.10
N HIS A 69 16.74 -5.34 -5.32
CA HIS A 69 16.84 -5.95 -6.66
C HIS A 69 15.49 -6.11 -7.38
N LEU A 70 14.37 -6.01 -6.65
CA LEU A 70 12.99 -6.10 -7.17
C LEU A 70 12.26 -4.74 -7.12
N THR A 71 12.95 -3.69 -6.69
CA THR A 71 12.41 -2.33 -6.62
C THR A 71 12.92 -1.52 -7.80
N PHE A 72 12.01 -0.99 -8.58
CA PHE A 72 12.30 -0.25 -9.81
C PHE A 72 11.68 1.14 -9.77
N ILE A 73 12.39 2.08 -10.38
CA ILE A 73 11.85 3.39 -10.74
C ILE A 73 11.53 3.35 -12.23
N ALA A 74 10.26 3.49 -12.55
CA ALA A 74 9.79 3.49 -13.93
C ALA A 74 9.58 4.93 -14.41
N SER A 75 10.68 5.61 -14.70
CA SER A 75 10.74 6.97 -15.22
C SER A 75 10.96 6.98 -16.74
N ARG A 76 10.69 8.12 -17.39
CA ARG A 76 10.85 8.28 -18.84
C ARG A 76 12.27 8.02 -19.29
N THR A 77 13.25 8.51 -18.54
CA THR A 77 14.65 8.29 -18.80
C THR A 77 15.31 7.57 -17.63
N LYS A 78 16.40 6.87 -17.90
CA LYS A 78 17.16 6.15 -16.88
C LYS A 78 17.84 7.13 -15.90
N GLU A 79 18.21 8.29 -16.38
CA GLU A 79 18.85 9.36 -15.60
C GLU A 79 17.92 9.86 -14.50
N ASP A 80 16.61 9.95 -14.78
CA ASP A 80 15.60 10.38 -13.79
C ASP A 80 15.41 9.38 -12.66
N ALA A 81 15.77 8.11 -12.87
CA ALA A 81 15.74 7.11 -11.81
C ALA A 81 16.84 7.31 -10.76
N GLY A 82 17.88 8.08 -11.10
CA GLY A 82 19.06 8.29 -10.26
C GLY A 82 20.09 7.15 -10.32
N PRO A 83 21.30 7.38 -9.77
CA PRO A 83 22.45 6.51 -10.02
C PRO A 83 22.39 5.14 -9.29
N THR A 84 21.59 5.01 -8.26
CA THR A 84 21.60 3.82 -7.39
C THR A 84 20.33 2.97 -7.48
N ASN A 85 19.33 3.41 -8.26
CA ASN A 85 18.06 2.71 -8.38
C ASN A 85 18.05 1.80 -9.61
N ASN A 86 17.35 0.67 -9.50
CA ASN A 86 17.02 -0.11 -10.70
C ASN A 86 15.99 0.68 -11.53
N TRP A 87 16.17 0.67 -12.81
CA TRP A 87 15.30 1.35 -13.75
C TRP A 87 14.61 0.37 -14.69
N MET A 88 13.39 0.66 -15.07
CA MET A 88 12.70 0.11 -16.23
C MET A 88 11.87 1.21 -16.88
N SER A 89 11.55 1.05 -18.16
CA SER A 89 10.67 2.03 -18.80
C SER A 89 9.23 1.89 -18.28
N PRO A 90 8.41 2.96 -18.31
CA PRO A 90 6.99 2.86 -17.95
C PRO A 90 6.24 1.84 -18.80
N GLN A 91 6.60 1.69 -20.07
CA GLN A 91 6.04 0.69 -20.98
C GLN A 91 6.37 -0.74 -20.54
N GLU A 92 7.61 -0.99 -20.15
CA GLU A 92 8.04 -2.29 -19.62
C GLU A 92 7.34 -2.59 -18.30
N ALA A 93 7.22 -1.62 -17.39
CA ALA A 93 6.50 -1.78 -16.13
C ALA A 93 5.04 -2.17 -16.37
N ARG A 94 4.35 -1.50 -17.31
CA ARG A 94 2.97 -1.84 -17.68
C ARG A 94 2.86 -3.22 -18.30
N ALA A 95 3.76 -3.59 -19.18
CA ALA A 95 3.72 -4.88 -19.87
C ALA A 95 4.07 -6.06 -18.95
N ARG A 96 4.97 -5.86 -18.00
CA ARG A 96 5.52 -6.93 -17.16
C ARG A 96 4.83 -7.05 -15.81
N VAL A 97 4.52 -5.92 -15.16
CA VAL A 97 4.05 -5.91 -13.76
C VAL A 97 2.54 -5.78 -13.67
N TYR A 98 1.93 -4.89 -14.47
CA TYR A 98 0.49 -4.67 -14.38
C TYR A 98 -0.36 -5.95 -14.61
N PRO A 99 -0.03 -6.87 -15.54
CA PRO A 99 -0.76 -8.12 -15.71
C PRO A 99 -0.76 -9.03 -14.48
N LEU A 100 0.21 -8.89 -13.57
CA LEU A 100 0.28 -9.68 -12.34
C LEU A 100 -0.89 -9.36 -11.38
N PHE A 101 -1.48 -8.17 -11.50
CA PHE A 101 -2.65 -7.79 -10.72
C PHE A 101 -3.96 -8.37 -11.25
N GLN A 102 -3.96 -8.97 -12.45
CA GLN A 102 -5.18 -9.52 -13.04
C GLN A 102 -5.75 -10.65 -12.17
N GLY A 103 -6.91 -10.40 -11.55
CA GLY A 103 -7.55 -11.37 -10.65
C GLY A 103 -6.76 -11.65 -9.37
N ALA A 104 -5.77 -10.82 -9.02
CA ALA A 104 -4.88 -11.06 -7.89
C ALA A 104 -5.59 -11.07 -6.53
N MET A 105 -6.78 -10.45 -6.44
CA MET A 105 -7.57 -10.39 -5.19
C MET A 105 -8.79 -11.30 -5.18
N LYS A 106 -8.91 -12.25 -6.11
CA LYS A 106 -10.04 -13.20 -6.14
C LYS A 106 -10.18 -13.94 -4.81
N GLY A 107 -11.41 -14.03 -4.30
CA GLY A 107 -11.73 -14.66 -3.01
C GLY A 107 -11.23 -13.89 -1.80
N ARG A 108 -10.79 -12.62 -1.96
CA ARG A 108 -10.28 -11.77 -0.89
C ARG A 108 -11.03 -10.45 -0.80
N THR A 109 -10.97 -9.83 0.37
CA THR A 109 -11.44 -8.47 0.57
C THR A 109 -10.39 -7.49 0.10
N MET A 110 -10.79 -6.55 -0.75
CA MET A 110 -9.99 -5.38 -1.11
C MET A 110 -10.32 -4.24 -0.16
N TYR A 111 -9.32 -3.76 0.53
CA TYR A 111 -9.39 -2.58 1.40
C TYR A 111 -8.94 -1.35 0.64
N VAL A 112 -9.73 -0.32 0.68
CA VAL A 112 -9.39 1.01 0.15
C VAL A 112 -9.06 1.90 1.33
N VAL A 113 -7.82 2.34 1.43
CA VAL A 113 -7.27 3.06 2.58
C VAL A 113 -6.92 4.49 2.17
N PRO A 114 -7.83 5.45 2.35
CA PRO A 114 -7.47 6.86 2.24
C PRO A 114 -6.56 7.26 3.40
N TYR A 115 -5.47 7.97 3.12
CA TYR A 115 -4.53 8.38 4.16
C TYR A 115 -3.83 9.71 3.86
N VAL A 116 -3.35 10.35 4.92
CA VAL A 116 -2.52 11.54 4.84
C VAL A 116 -1.21 11.30 5.56
N MET A 117 -0.13 11.62 4.89
CA MET A 117 1.21 11.72 5.49
C MET A 117 1.49 13.15 5.88
N GLY A 118 1.64 13.38 7.20
CA GLY A 118 1.85 14.72 7.75
C GLY A 118 0.63 15.25 8.50
N PRO A 119 0.66 16.53 8.95
CA PRO A 119 -0.46 17.15 9.65
C PRO A 119 -1.67 17.35 8.73
N LEU A 120 -2.87 17.09 9.24
CA LEU A 120 -4.10 17.43 8.53
C LEU A 120 -4.17 18.97 8.30
N GLY A 121 -4.70 19.35 7.15
CA GLY A 121 -4.83 20.77 6.76
C GLY A 121 -3.54 21.47 6.34
N SER A 122 -2.40 20.79 6.36
CA SER A 122 -1.14 21.36 5.89
C SER A 122 -1.10 21.39 4.35
N PRO A 123 -0.67 22.51 3.74
CA PRO A 123 -0.54 22.61 2.28
C PRO A 123 0.57 21.68 1.72
N PHE A 124 1.45 21.19 2.58
CA PHE A 124 2.53 20.26 2.21
C PHE A 124 2.13 18.79 2.36
N SER A 125 1.02 18.51 3.03
CA SER A 125 0.51 17.15 3.19
C SER A 125 -0.20 16.69 1.92
N LYS A 126 0.09 15.46 1.49
CA LYS A 126 -0.58 14.85 0.33
C LYS A 126 -1.51 13.74 0.79
N VAL A 127 -2.65 13.66 0.14
CA VAL A 127 -3.58 12.54 0.32
C VAL A 127 -3.14 11.41 -0.58
N GLY A 128 -3.09 10.21 -0.03
CA GLY A 128 -2.92 8.98 -0.80
C GLY A 128 -4.13 8.08 -0.64
N ILE A 129 -4.32 7.21 -1.59
CA ILE A 129 -5.26 6.10 -1.50
C ILE A 129 -4.49 4.83 -1.78
N GLU A 130 -4.34 3.99 -0.77
CA GLU A 130 -3.76 2.66 -0.92
C GLU A 130 -4.88 1.64 -1.08
N VAL A 131 -4.75 0.79 -2.08
CA VAL A 131 -5.60 -0.39 -2.26
C VAL A 131 -4.80 -1.62 -1.90
N THR A 132 -5.34 -2.47 -1.03
CA THR A 132 -4.66 -3.68 -0.58
C THR A 132 -5.64 -4.80 -0.24
N ASP A 133 -5.23 -6.05 -0.40
CA ASP A 133 -5.96 -7.22 0.10
C ASP A 133 -5.40 -7.76 1.43
N SER A 134 -4.60 -6.97 2.12
CA SER A 134 -3.97 -7.33 3.41
C SER A 134 -4.54 -6.50 4.56
N ALA A 135 -5.29 -7.13 5.46
CA ALA A 135 -5.74 -6.51 6.71
C ALA A 135 -4.55 -6.04 7.59
N TYR A 136 -3.41 -6.74 7.52
CA TYR A 136 -2.19 -6.37 8.23
C TYR A 136 -1.60 -5.05 7.73
N VAL A 137 -1.64 -4.81 6.41
CA VAL A 137 -1.23 -3.54 5.82
C VAL A 137 -2.12 -2.41 6.31
N VAL A 138 -3.45 -2.61 6.34
CA VAL A 138 -4.40 -1.62 6.85
C VAL A 138 -4.09 -1.25 8.31
N ALA A 139 -3.90 -2.24 9.18
CA ALA A 139 -3.57 -2.02 10.60
C ALA A 139 -2.26 -1.23 10.77
N ASN A 140 -1.24 -1.51 9.96
CA ASN A 140 0.03 -0.76 9.99
C ASN A 140 -0.13 0.67 9.48
N MET A 141 -0.90 0.88 8.41
CA MET A 141 -1.18 2.22 7.90
C MET A 141 -1.88 3.08 8.94
N ARG A 142 -2.78 2.50 9.73
CA ARG A 142 -3.45 3.20 10.83
C ARG A 142 -2.47 3.71 11.89
N ILE A 143 -1.41 2.96 12.18
CA ILE A 143 -0.37 3.37 13.13
C ILE A 143 0.51 4.50 12.55
N MET A 144 0.81 4.44 11.26
CA MET A 144 1.81 5.31 10.64
C MET A 144 1.23 6.57 9.98
N THR A 145 -0.06 6.60 9.72
CA THR A 145 -0.71 7.68 8.96
C THR A 145 -1.96 8.18 9.67
N ARG A 146 -2.57 9.21 9.09
CA ARG A 146 -3.93 9.65 9.43
C ARG A 146 -4.83 9.14 8.32
N MET A 147 -5.60 8.10 8.61
CA MET A 147 -6.39 7.42 7.58
C MET A 147 -7.89 7.60 7.75
N GLY A 148 -8.62 7.16 6.75
CA GLY A 148 -10.06 7.09 6.73
C GLY A 148 -10.73 8.41 6.40
N LYS A 149 -11.85 8.69 7.09
CA LYS A 149 -12.69 9.88 6.81
C LYS A 149 -11.92 11.19 6.80
N ALA A 150 -11.00 11.40 7.73
CA ALA A 150 -10.22 12.65 7.79
C ALA A 150 -9.36 12.87 6.54
N ALA A 151 -8.86 11.81 5.93
CA ALA A 151 -8.12 11.90 4.68
C ALA A 151 -9.06 12.20 3.49
N LEU A 152 -10.23 11.59 3.46
CA LEU A 152 -11.24 11.88 2.44
C LEU A 152 -11.77 13.31 2.55
N ASP A 153 -12.01 13.79 3.76
CA ASP A 153 -12.44 15.18 4.00
C ASP A 153 -11.37 16.19 3.52
N GLN A 154 -10.07 15.86 3.69
CA GLN A 154 -8.99 16.69 3.18
C GLN A 154 -8.86 16.63 1.65
N LEU A 155 -9.13 15.48 1.04
CA LEU A 155 -9.17 15.34 -0.41
C LEU A 155 -10.34 16.15 -1.00
N GLY A 156 -11.50 16.11 -0.34
CA GLY A 156 -12.72 16.78 -0.81
C GLY A 156 -13.10 16.31 -2.21
N SER A 157 -13.41 17.26 -3.09
CA SER A 157 -13.62 17.01 -4.52
C SER A 157 -12.33 17.11 -5.35
N GLY A 158 -11.16 17.19 -4.68
CA GLY A 158 -9.87 17.36 -5.33
C GLY A 158 -9.52 16.18 -6.22
N GLU A 159 -8.83 16.49 -7.31
CA GLU A 159 -8.41 15.49 -8.30
C GLU A 159 -7.05 14.87 -7.96
N GLU A 160 -6.26 15.53 -7.09
CA GLU A 160 -4.89 15.11 -6.78
C GLU A 160 -4.83 14.20 -5.54
N PHE A 161 -4.62 12.93 -5.77
CA PHE A 161 -4.20 11.97 -4.75
C PHE A 161 -3.05 11.11 -5.27
N VAL A 162 -2.37 10.40 -4.37
CA VAL A 162 -1.30 9.46 -4.70
C VAL A 162 -1.90 8.05 -4.69
N PRO A 163 -2.08 7.41 -5.85
CA PRO A 163 -2.60 6.06 -5.93
C PRO A 163 -1.51 5.04 -5.58
N GLY A 164 -1.85 4.08 -4.72
CA GLY A 164 -1.01 2.94 -4.35
C GLY A 164 -1.79 1.64 -4.52
N LEU A 165 -1.21 0.69 -5.23
CA LEU A 165 -1.78 -0.64 -5.43
C LEU A 165 -0.85 -1.70 -4.87
N HIS A 166 -1.34 -2.41 -3.86
CA HIS A 166 -0.68 -3.53 -3.22
C HIS A 166 -1.56 -4.77 -3.27
N SER A 167 -0.98 -5.91 -3.62
CA SER A 167 -1.67 -7.20 -3.49
C SER A 167 -0.74 -8.25 -2.90
N LEU A 168 -1.27 -9.18 -2.13
CA LEU A 168 -0.57 -10.35 -1.65
C LEU A 168 -0.26 -11.35 -2.78
N GLY A 169 -0.97 -11.30 -3.88
CA GLY A 169 -0.78 -12.16 -5.03
C GLY A 169 -0.77 -13.65 -4.66
N ASP A 170 0.00 -14.42 -5.39
CA ASP A 170 0.17 -15.86 -5.21
C ASP A 170 1.39 -16.27 -4.37
N LEU A 171 2.07 -15.30 -3.81
CA LEU A 171 3.24 -15.52 -2.97
C LEU A 171 4.48 -16.11 -3.69
N SER A 172 4.60 -16.08 -5.02
CA SER A 172 5.81 -16.54 -5.74
C SER A 172 6.99 -15.55 -5.60
N PRO A 173 8.18 -15.94 -5.18
CA PRO A 173 9.34 -15.03 -5.12
C PRO A 173 9.70 -14.39 -6.46
N GLU A 174 9.44 -15.08 -7.56
CA GLU A 174 9.83 -14.70 -8.92
C GLU A 174 8.93 -13.61 -9.53
N ARG A 175 7.72 -13.46 -8.97
CA ARG A 175 6.73 -12.47 -9.43
C ARG A 175 6.56 -11.31 -8.45
N ARG A 176 7.60 -10.98 -7.72
CA ARG A 176 7.63 -9.94 -6.69
C ARG A 176 8.25 -8.67 -7.26
N PHE A 177 7.45 -7.61 -7.31
CA PHE A 177 7.90 -6.31 -7.82
C PHE A 177 7.42 -5.17 -6.94
N ILE A 178 8.26 -4.13 -6.85
CA ILE A 178 7.91 -2.82 -6.34
C ILE A 178 8.27 -1.83 -7.43
N VAL A 179 7.28 -1.13 -7.98
CA VAL A 179 7.48 -0.19 -9.08
C VAL A 179 6.95 1.17 -8.68
N HIS A 180 7.79 2.16 -8.76
CA HIS A 180 7.43 3.57 -8.62
C HIS A 180 7.33 4.17 -10.01
N LEU A 181 6.20 4.81 -10.32
CA LEU A 181 5.96 5.57 -11.53
C LEU A 181 5.89 7.05 -11.17
N PRO A 182 7.04 7.76 -11.15
CA PRO A 182 7.14 9.12 -10.61
C PRO A 182 6.24 10.13 -11.33
N GLU A 183 6.16 10.07 -12.66
CA GLU A 183 5.36 10.98 -13.47
C GLU A 183 3.85 10.80 -13.23
N GLU A 184 3.44 9.59 -12.84
CA GLU A 184 2.05 9.26 -12.53
C GLU A 184 1.77 9.34 -11.02
N ARG A 185 2.80 9.61 -10.22
CA ARG A 185 2.76 9.57 -8.74
C ARG A 185 2.21 8.26 -8.19
N THR A 186 2.36 7.18 -8.92
CA THR A 186 1.75 5.87 -8.63
C THR A 186 2.78 4.89 -8.14
N ILE A 187 2.38 4.03 -7.20
CA ILE A 187 3.20 2.92 -6.71
C ILE A 187 2.43 1.62 -6.90
N TRP A 188 3.06 0.67 -7.58
CA TRP A 188 2.58 -0.70 -7.69
C TRP A 188 3.45 -1.62 -6.86
N ARG A 189 2.79 -2.45 -6.03
CA ARG A 189 3.45 -3.50 -5.27
C ARG A 189 2.70 -4.79 -5.49
N ASP A 190 3.31 -5.71 -6.21
CA ASP A 190 2.90 -7.08 -6.19
C ASP A 190 3.71 -7.77 -5.11
N ARG A 191 3.00 -8.15 -4.02
CA ARG A 191 3.38 -9.11 -3.04
C ARG A 191 4.05 -8.77 -1.71
N LYS A 192 3.75 -9.74 -0.84
CA LYS A 192 4.08 -9.97 0.57
C LYS A 192 5.38 -9.33 1.07
N SER A 193 5.31 -8.04 1.31
CA SER A 193 5.99 -7.46 2.42
C SER A 193 4.90 -7.05 3.40
N THR A 194 4.73 -7.81 4.45
CA THR A 194 3.87 -7.45 5.58
C THR A 194 4.43 -6.25 6.34
N ARG A 195 5.61 -5.81 5.97
CA ARG A 195 6.16 -4.53 6.36
C ARG A 195 5.84 -3.51 5.29
N LEU A 196 4.92 -2.61 5.58
CA LEU A 196 4.99 -1.28 5.01
C LEU A 196 6.42 -0.80 5.25
N ASN A 197 7.21 -0.83 4.19
CA ASN A 197 8.57 -0.36 4.31
C ASN A 197 8.48 1.14 4.56
N SER A 198 8.64 1.55 5.81
CA SER A 198 8.78 2.95 6.19
C SER A 198 9.88 3.65 5.36
N SER A 199 10.79 2.88 4.76
CA SER A 199 11.82 3.37 3.85
C SER A 199 11.25 3.94 2.53
N HIS A 200 10.11 3.46 2.01
CA HIS A 200 9.51 4.05 0.81
C HIS A 200 8.86 5.41 1.11
N ILE A 201 8.31 5.55 2.29
CA ILE A 201 7.77 6.81 2.78
C ILE A 201 8.92 7.78 3.12
N GLN A 202 10.05 7.28 3.60
CA GLN A 202 11.24 8.09 3.89
C GLN A 202 11.98 8.55 2.61
N LYS A 203 12.03 7.73 1.56
CA LYS A 203 12.70 8.13 0.29
C LYS A 203 11.95 9.23 -0.46
N SER A 204 10.63 9.29 -0.32
CA SER A 204 9.86 10.44 -0.86
C SER A 204 10.03 11.71 -0.03
N ARG A 205 10.72 11.64 1.13
CA ARG A 205 10.97 12.75 2.06
C ARG A 205 12.37 13.33 1.99
N MET A 206 13.27 12.81 1.17
CA MET A 206 14.55 13.49 1.01
C MET A 206 14.31 14.76 0.20
N PRO A 207 14.40 15.96 0.82
CA PRO A 207 14.62 17.16 0.05
C PRO A 207 15.94 16.94 -0.68
N SER A 208 15.95 17.18 -1.97
CA SER A 208 17.19 17.43 -2.67
C SER A 208 17.91 18.56 -1.90
N SER A 209 18.86 18.21 -1.08
CA SER A 209 19.80 19.20 -0.56
C SER A 209 20.54 19.76 -1.75
N ALA A 210 20.33 21.03 -1.98
CA ALA A 210 21.11 21.86 -2.87
C ALA A 210 22.62 21.70 -2.63
#